data_4dd14277fe9f056b441d8d5f26de7dc0
#
_entry.id   4dd14277fe9f056b441d8d5f26de7dc0
#
_cell.length_a   1.000
_cell.length_b   1.000
_cell.length_c   1.000
_cell.angle_alpha   90.00
_cell.angle_beta   90.00
_cell.angle_gamma   90.00
#
_symmetry.space_group_name_H-M   'P 1'
#
loop_
_entity.id
_entity.type
_entity.pdbx_description
1 polymer ?
#
loop_
_entity_poly.entity_id
_entity_poly.type
_entity_poly.pdbx_seq_one_letter_code
_entity_poly.pdbx_strand_id
1 'polypeptide(L)'
;MNFGIQLLVDLAGARFVDRIGYRPCIVTAHIMAGVGLICLGILPFCLPDPFVGILLSIMLYAVGGGLTEVLISPIVEACPTDHKDAAMSLLHSFYCWGHVFVILVSTAYFALFGIENWRYMSFAWAALPLLNAVYFSLVPLRRLDEAEGTAPMTIRQLLCRPVFWLFVVLMLCAGASEQAMSQWSSAFAEQGLSTFGSLSAATRKTLSDLAGPCLFALLMGTARVVSARLSHRHDMRRMMLVCCVTCMGSYLLAALAPSPLAALAGCGLCGLSVGIMWPGTFSLSTRACPGGGTAMFALLALAGDFGCTAGPWLVGRMAGDTVRSGLLPALAFPALLFAGLLVCRTRRQGVAVKR
;
A
#
# COMPACT_ATOMS: atom_id res chain seq x y z
N MET A 1 -10.54 -5.47 10.15
CA MET A 1 -10.84 -6.83 9.66
C MET A 1 -10.18 -7.11 8.31
N ASN A 2 -10.24 -6.23 7.31
CA ASN A 2 -9.62 -6.42 6.00
C ASN A 2 -8.12 -6.79 6.13
N PHE A 3 -7.30 -5.96 6.74
CA PHE A 3 -5.87 -6.26 7.00
C PHE A 3 -5.65 -7.55 7.78
N GLY A 4 -6.52 -7.89 8.75
CA GLY A 4 -6.38 -9.17 9.48
C GLY A 4 -6.55 -10.40 8.58
N ILE A 5 -7.41 -10.33 7.58
CA ILE A 5 -7.57 -11.40 6.58
C ILE A 5 -6.38 -11.39 5.62
N GLN A 6 -5.94 -10.21 5.16
CA GLN A 6 -4.74 -10.08 4.32
C GLN A 6 -3.52 -10.71 5.00
N LEU A 7 -3.27 -10.43 6.28
CA LEU A 7 -2.20 -11.07 7.06
C LEU A 7 -2.23 -12.61 7.00
N LEU A 8 -3.44 -13.21 7.10
CA LEU A 8 -3.59 -14.67 7.00
C LEU A 8 -3.33 -15.16 5.58
N VAL A 9 -3.75 -14.41 4.58
CA VAL A 9 -3.55 -14.74 3.16
C VAL A 9 -2.08 -14.63 2.78
N ASP A 10 -1.37 -13.60 3.26
CA ASP A 10 0.06 -13.42 3.03
C ASP A 10 0.86 -14.58 3.61
N LEU A 11 0.53 -14.99 4.83
CA LEU A 11 1.18 -16.14 5.48
C LEU A 11 0.91 -17.44 4.71
N ALA A 12 -0.33 -17.64 4.24
CA ALA A 12 -0.68 -18.78 3.40
C ALA A 12 0.02 -18.70 2.04
N GLY A 13 0.02 -17.53 1.41
CA GLY A 13 0.66 -17.25 0.13
C GLY A 13 2.15 -17.56 0.13
N ALA A 14 2.85 -17.19 1.20
CA ALA A 14 4.27 -17.50 1.39
C ALA A 14 4.59 -19.01 1.28
N ARG A 15 3.59 -19.88 1.53
CA ARG A 15 3.77 -21.34 1.52
C ARG A 15 3.21 -22.02 0.28
N PHE A 16 2.13 -21.52 -0.28
CA PHE A 16 1.34 -22.27 -1.27
C PHE A 16 1.44 -21.71 -2.69
N VAL A 17 1.73 -20.43 -2.88
CA VAL A 17 1.75 -19.79 -4.20
C VAL A 17 2.73 -20.45 -5.15
N ASP A 18 3.95 -20.73 -4.71
CA ASP A 18 4.96 -21.37 -5.56
C ASP A 18 4.60 -22.83 -5.95
N ARG A 19 3.79 -23.52 -5.14
CA ARG A 19 3.32 -24.87 -5.43
C ARG A 19 2.15 -24.92 -6.41
N ILE A 20 1.21 -23.99 -6.25
CA ILE A 20 0.00 -23.89 -7.08
C ILE A 20 0.32 -23.22 -8.42
N GLY A 21 1.23 -22.26 -8.41
CA GLY A 21 1.63 -21.46 -9.57
C GLY A 21 0.91 -20.10 -9.61
N TYR A 22 1.55 -19.13 -10.27
CA TYR A 22 1.09 -17.73 -10.27
C TYR A 22 -0.26 -17.55 -10.98
N ARG A 23 -0.45 -18.21 -12.14
CA ARG A 23 -1.68 -18.04 -12.94
C ARG A 23 -2.95 -18.46 -12.18
N PRO A 24 -3.09 -19.69 -11.66
CA PRO A 24 -4.29 -20.07 -10.93
C PRO A 24 -4.49 -19.20 -9.69
N CYS A 25 -3.44 -18.82 -8.98
CA CYS A 25 -3.55 -17.97 -7.79
C CYS A 25 -4.05 -16.56 -8.15
N ILE A 26 -3.49 -15.88 -9.17
CA ILE A 26 -3.90 -14.51 -9.52
C ILE A 26 -5.31 -14.48 -10.14
N VAL A 27 -5.68 -15.48 -10.93
CA VAL A 27 -7.05 -15.59 -11.46
C VAL A 27 -8.06 -15.82 -10.35
N THR A 28 -7.75 -16.72 -9.40
CA THR A 28 -8.60 -16.94 -8.21
C THR A 28 -8.70 -15.67 -7.36
N ALA A 29 -7.61 -14.94 -7.18
CA ALA A 29 -7.61 -13.67 -6.45
C ALA A 29 -8.61 -12.67 -7.03
N HIS A 30 -8.59 -12.48 -8.33
CA HIS A 30 -9.49 -11.56 -9.02
C HIS A 30 -10.95 -12.05 -9.02
N ILE A 31 -11.19 -13.36 -9.14
CA ILE A 31 -12.53 -13.93 -9.00
C ILE A 31 -13.07 -13.69 -7.58
N MET A 32 -12.28 -13.97 -6.54
CA MET A 32 -12.69 -13.77 -5.15
C MET A 32 -12.99 -12.30 -4.86
N ALA A 33 -12.16 -11.37 -5.38
CA ALA A 33 -12.39 -9.94 -5.25
C ALA A 33 -13.71 -9.52 -5.92
N GLY A 34 -13.94 -9.96 -7.17
CA GLY A 34 -15.18 -9.64 -7.91
C GLY A 34 -16.44 -10.24 -7.27
N VAL A 35 -16.38 -11.52 -6.90
CA VAL A 35 -17.49 -12.20 -6.21
C VAL A 35 -17.76 -11.54 -4.85
N GLY A 36 -16.74 -11.19 -4.09
CA GLY A 36 -16.90 -10.48 -2.82
C GLY A 36 -17.61 -9.14 -2.96
N LEU A 37 -17.28 -8.36 -4.01
CA LEU A 37 -17.97 -7.09 -4.32
C LEU A 37 -19.42 -7.32 -4.77
N ILE A 38 -19.72 -8.37 -5.53
CA ILE A 38 -21.09 -8.75 -5.88
C ILE A 38 -21.86 -9.16 -4.62
N CYS A 39 -21.26 -9.99 -3.77
CA CYS A 39 -21.85 -10.40 -2.49
C CYS A 39 -22.15 -9.18 -1.60
N LEU A 40 -21.30 -8.18 -1.60
CA LEU A 40 -21.51 -6.93 -0.85
C LEU A 40 -22.79 -6.21 -1.29
N GLY A 41 -23.12 -6.24 -2.58
CA GLY A 41 -24.36 -5.67 -3.11
C GLY A 41 -25.60 -6.56 -2.91
N ILE A 42 -25.45 -7.82 -2.48
CA ILE A 42 -26.56 -8.79 -2.37
C ILE A 42 -26.78 -9.24 -0.93
N LEU A 43 -25.76 -9.76 -0.24
CA LEU A 43 -25.91 -10.46 1.05
C LEU A 43 -26.53 -9.60 2.16
N PRO A 44 -26.20 -8.29 2.30
CA PRO A 44 -26.84 -7.44 3.31
C PRO A 44 -28.35 -7.30 3.17
N PHE A 45 -28.89 -7.58 1.98
CA PHE A 45 -30.33 -7.49 1.69
C PHE A 45 -31.04 -8.85 1.74
N CYS A 46 -30.28 -9.95 1.72
CA CYS A 46 -30.82 -11.32 1.71
C CYS A 46 -30.71 -12.01 3.07
N LEU A 47 -29.76 -11.60 3.92
CA LEU A 47 -29.54 -12.21 5.24
C LEU A 47 -30.39 -11.52 6.32
N PRO A 48 -30.82 -12.27 7.36
CA PRO A 48 -31.56 -11.69 8.48
C PRO A 48 -30.81 -10.56 9.21
N ASP A 49 -29.47 -10.66 9.28
CA ASP A 49 -28.60 -9.60 9.79
C ASP A 49 -27.76 -9.03 8.64
N PRO A 50 -28.01 -7.79 8.21
CA PRO A 50 -27.23 -7.11 7.17
C PRO A 50 -25.75 -7.02 7.47
N PHE A 51 -25.38 -6.90 8.75
CA PHE A 51 -23.96 -6.81 9.17
C PHE A 51 -23.20 -8.09 8.85
N VAL A 52 -23.80 -9.26 9.06
CA VAL A 52 -23.21 -10.55 8.67
C VAL A 52 -22.98 -10.62 7.17
N GLY A 53 -23.93 -10.11 6.37
CA GLY A 53 -23.79 -10.04 4.91
C GLY A 53 -22.59 -9.17 4.48
N ILE A 54 -22.45 -7.99 5.08
CA ILE A 54 -21.29 -7.13 4.85
C ILE A 54 -20.00 -7.84 5.25
N LEU A 55 -19.97 -8.48 6.42
CA LEU A 55 -18.81 -9.16 6.97
C LEU A 55 -18.31 -10.28 6.04
N LEU A 56 -19.21 -11.16 5.60
CA LEU A 56 -18.88 -12.25 4.68
C LEU A 56 -18.36 -11.73 3.34
N SER A 57 -18.95 -10.68 2.82
CA SER A 57 -18.52 -10.05 1.57
C SER A 57 -17.12 -9.46 1.68
N ILE A 58 -16.84 -8.76 2.80
CA ILE A 58 -15.50 -8.22 3.09
C ILE A 58 -14.47 -9.35 3.18
N MET A 59 -14.81 -10.47 3.83
CA MET A 59 -13.91 -11.62 3.91
C MET A 59 -13.53 -12.14 2.53
N LEU A 60 -14.50 -12.25 1.62
CA LEU A 60 -14.26 -12.74 0.26
C LEU A 60 -13.33 -11.81 -0.53
N TYR A 61 -13.64 -10.52 -0.61
CA TYR A 61 -12.79 -9.62 -1.39
C TYR A 61 -11.43 -9.37 -0.73
N ALA A 62 -11.33 -9.44 0.60
CA ALA A 62 -10.06 -9.33 1.31
C ALA A 62 -9.11 -10.50 1.00
N VAL A 63 -9.63 -11.72 0.84
CA VAL A 63 -8.84 -12.85 0.36
C VAL A 63 -8.32 -12.58 -1.05
N GLY A 64 -9.17 -12.04 -1.94
CA GLY A 64 -8.75 -11.64 -3.29
C GLY A 64 -7.68 -10.55 -3.26
N GLY A 65 -7.83 -9.54 -2.42
CA GLY A 65 -6.87 -8.45 -2.25
C GLY A 65 -5.51 -8.95 -1.77
N GLY A 66 -5.46 -9.73 -0.70
CA GLY A 66 -4.22 -10.28 -0.15
C GLY A 66 -3.49 -11.19 -1.14
N LEU A 67 -4.19 -12.10 -1.83
CA LEU A 67 -3.57 -12.92 -2.88
C LEU A 67 -2.99 -12.08 -4.02
N THR A 68 -3.66 -11.00 -4.42
CA THR A 68 -3.14 -10.08 -5.44
C THR A 68 -1.88 -9.39 -4.95
N GLU A 69 -1.84 -8.93 -3.71
CA GLU A 69 -0.71 -8.26 -3.10
C GLU A 69 0.54 -9.14 -3.03
N VAL A 70 0.39 -10.39 -2.59
CA VAL A 70 1.47 -11.38 -2.56
C VAL A 70 2.06 -11.65 -3.94
N LEU A 71 1.23 -11.65 -4.99
CA LEU A 71 1.62 -12.10 -6.32
C LEU A 71 2.16 -10.98 -7.22
N ILE A 72 1.66 -9.76 -7.08
CA ILE A 72 1.89 -8.73 -8.10
C ILE A 72 3.35 -8.27 -8.12
N SER A 73 4.00 -8.17 -6.97
CA SER A 73 5.42 -7.80 -6.87
C SER A 73 6.36 -8.88 -7.41
N PRO A 74 6.22 -10.19 -7.07
CA PRO A 74 7.00 -11.25 -7.71
C PRO A 74 6.79 -11.37 -9.21
N ILE A 75 5.56 -11.17 -9.71
CA ILE A 75 5.25 -11.19 -11.15
C ILE A 75 6.03 -10.09 -11.87
N VAL A 76 6.04 -8.87 -11.32
CA VAL A 76 6.77 -7.74 -11.92
C VAL A 76 8.28 -7.92 -11.78
N GLU A 77 8.77 -8.45 -10.65
CA GLU A 77 10.18 -8.78 -10.48
C GLU A 77 10.66 -9.85 -11.47
N ALA A 78 9.81 -10.80 -11.86
CA ALA A 78 10.09 -11.82 -12.86
C ALA A 78 10.09 -11.29 -14.30
N CYS A 79 9.58 -10.08 -14.57
CA CYS A 79 9.56 -9.50 -15.91
C CYS A 79 10.98 -9.27 -16.44
N PRO A 80 11.26 -9.53 -17.73
CA PRO A 80 12.57 -9.34 -18.33
C PRO A 80 12.87 -7.84 -18.54
N THR A 81 13.42 -7.18 -17.52
CA THR A 81 13.84 -5.78 -17.57
C THR A 81 15.13 -5.57 -16.79
N ASP A 82 15.99 -4.68 -17.28
CA ASP A 82 17.21 -4.27 -16.59
C ASP A 82 16.92 -3.20 -15.51
N HIS A 83 15.69 -2.69 -15.46
CA HIS A 83 15.26 -1.59 -14.60
C HIS A 83 14.23 -2.04 -13.56
N LYS A 84 14.58 -3.05 -12.74
CA LYS A 84 13.68 -3.65 -11.72
C LYS A 84 13.11 -2.63 -10.73
N ASP A 85 13.97 -1.72 -10.22
CA ASP A 85 13.52 -0.68 -9.27
C ASP A 85 12.47 0.25 -9.88
N ALA A 86 12.65 0.62 -11.16
CA ALA A 86 11.71 1.46 -11.87
C ALA A 86 10.38 0.73 -12.10
N ALA A 87 10.44 -0.55 -12.51
CA ALA A 87 9.26 -1.38 -12.70
C ALA A 87 8.47 -1.55 -11.40
N MET A 88 9.16 -1.81 -10.27
CA MET A 88 8.56 -1.95 -8.95
C MET A 88 7.91 -0.63 -8.49
N SER A 89 8.59 0.50 -8.64
CA SER A 89 8.04 1.82 -8.29
C SER A 89 6.82 2.18 -9.15
N LEU A 90 6.89 1.88 -10.46
CA LEU A 90 5.77 2.12 -11.37
C LEU A 90 4.56 1.24 -11.04
N LEU A 91 4.77 -0.05 -10.77
CA LEU A 91 3.73 -0.97 -10.32
C LEU A 91 2.95 -0.38 -9.15
N HIS A 92 3.67 -0.02 -8.10
CA HIS A 92 3.03 0.52 -6.89
C HIS A 92 2.41 1.90 -7.11
N SER A 93 2.78 2.66 -8.16
CA SER A 93 2.11 3.92 -8.48
C SER A 93 0.65 3.71 -8.90
N PHE A 94 0.32 2.59 -9.54
CA PHE A 94 -1.07 2.28 -9.93
C PHE A 94 -2.00 2.12 -8.74
N TYR A 95 -1.51 1.67 -7.58
CA TYR A 95 -2.28 1.70 -6.34
C TYR A 95 -2.77 3.12 -6.00
N CYS A 96 -1.88 4.10 -6.10
CA CYS A 96 -2.21 5.49 -5.78
C CYS A 96 -3.20 6.09 -6.79
N TRP A 97 -2.98 5.87 -8.08
CA TRP A 97 -3.87 6.35 -9.14
C TRP A 97 -5.23 5.67 -9.06
N GLY A 98 -5.26 4.37 -8.78
CA GLY A 98 -6.49 3.62 -8.52
C GLY A 98 -7.25 4.17 -7.32
N HIS A 99 -6.55 4.49 -6.23
CA HIS A 99 -7.14 5.08 -5.03
C HIS A 99 -7.82 6.43 -5.37
N VAL A 100 -7.11 7.34 -6.05
CA VAL A 100 -7.69 8.62 -6.49
C VAL A 100 -8.90 8.40 -7.40
N PHE A 101 -8.79 7.51 -8.38
CA PHE A 101 -9.87 7.20 -9.32
C PHE A 101 -11.12 6.68 -8.60
N VAL A 102 -10.96 5.74 -7.67
CA VAL A 102 -12.07 5.19 -6.88
C VAL A 102 -12.74 6.27 -6.04
N ILE A 103 -11.96 7.14 -5.36
CA ILE A 103 -12.53 8.24 -4.57
C ILE A 103 -13.34 9.18 -5.47
N LEU A 104 -12.78 9.65 -6.57
CA LEU A 104 -13.43 10.61 -7.46
C LEU A 104 -14.71 10.04 -8.07
N VAL A 105 -14.64 8.82 -8.62
CA VAL A 105 -15.79 8.17 -9.27
C VAL A 105 -16.87 7.85 -8.25
N SER A 106 -16.51 7.34 -7.08
CA SER A 106 -17.49 7.02 -6.03
C SER A 106 -18.16 8.30 -5.49
N THR A 107 -17.40 9.36 -5.26
CA THR A 107 -17.95 10.64 -4.82
C THR A 107 -18.89 11.24 -5.86
N ALA A 108 -18.50 11.24 -7.14
CA ALA A 108 -19.36 11.70 -8.23
C ALA A 108 -20.64 10.87 -8.34
N TYR A 109 -20.52 9.54 -8.24
CA TYR A 109 -21.67 8.64 -8.27
C TYR A 109 -22.66 8.94 -7.14
N PHE A 110 -22.18 9.06 -5.89
CA PHE A 110 -23.05 9.36 -4.76
C PHE A 110 -23.65 10.77 -4.79
N ALA A 111 -22.94 11.74 -5.37
CA ALA A 111 -23.48 13.08 -5.60
C ALA A 111 -24.62 13.08 -6.62
N LEU A 112 -24.57 12.21 -7.63
CA LEU A 112 -25.58 12.13 -8.71
C LEU A 112 -26.76 11.21 -8.36
N PHE A 113 -26.48 10.08 -7.72
CA PHE A 113 -27.46 9.00 -7.53
C PHE A 113 -27.86 8.78 -6.07
N GLY A 114 -27.27 9.48 -5.12
CA GLY A 114 -27.50 9.30 -3.69
C GLY A 114 -26.74 8.11 -3.09
N ILE A 115 -26.45 8.20 -1.78
CA ILE A 115 -25.68 7.20 -1.04
C ILE A 115 -26.45 5.88 -0.87
N GLU A 116 -27.77 5.91 -0.90
CA GLU A 116 -28.66 4.73 -0.82
C GLU A 116 -28.44 3.76 -1.97
N ASN A 117 -27.86 4.22 -3.08
CA ASN A 117 -27.55 3.42 -4.27
C ASN A 117 -26.17 2.75 -4.23
N TRP A 118 -25.51 2.71 -3.07
CA TRP A 118 -24.15 2.14 -2.90
C TRP A 118 -24.00 0.69 -3.42
N ARG A 119 -25.07 -0.11 -3.36
CA ARG A 119 -25.07 -1.49 -3.86
C ARG A 119 -24.77 -1.60 -5.35
N TYR A 120 -25.31 -0.68 -6.16
CA TYR A 120 -25.07 -0.67 -7.61
C TYR A 120 -23.63 -0.26 -7.93
N MET A 121 -23.06 0.64 -7.10
CA MET A 121 -21.66 0.99 -7.17
C MET A 121 -20.75 -0.20 -6.89
N SER A 122 -21.12 -1.05 -5.93
CA SER A 122 -20.39 -2.29 -5.63
C SER A 122 -20.38 -3.24 -6.85
N PHE A 123 -21.51 -3.39 -7.56
CA PHE A 123 -21.57 -4.18 -8.80
C PHE A 123 -20.71 -3.58 -9.91
N ALA A 124 -20.70 -2.26 -10.06
CA ALA A 124 -19.87 -1.59 -11.05
C ALA A 124 -18.36 -1.85 -10.77
N TRP A 125 -17.93 -1.75 -9.52
CA TRP A 125 -16.55 -2.04 -9.13
C TRP A 125 -16.18 -3.51 -9.30
N ALA A 126 -17.12 -4.46 -9.15
CA ALA A 126 -16.88 -5.88 -9.36
C ALA A 126 -16.47 -6.23 -10.81
N ALA A 127 -16.86 -5.41 -11.79
CA ALA A 127 -16.50 -5.64 -13.19
C ALA A 127 -14.98 -5.60 -13.40
N LEU A 128 -14.25 -4.72 -12.72
CA LEU A 128 -12.80 -4.58 -12.89
C LEU A 128 -12.03 -5.86 -12.53
N PRO A 129 -12.16 -6.44 -11.33
CA PRO A 129 -11.45 -7.67 -11.02
C PRO A 129 -11.92 -8.85 -11.87
N LEU A 130 -13.19 -8.94 -12.25
CA LEU A 130 -13.67 -10.02 -13.11
C LEU A 130 -13.07 -9.92 -14.52
N LEU A 131 -12.96 -8.73 -15.11
CA LEU A 131 -12.25 -8.51 -16.37
C LEU A 131 -10.76 -8.85 -16.25
N ASN A 132 -10.13 -8.48 -15.15
CA ASN A 132 -8.73 -8.84 -14.87
C ASN A 132 -8.55 -10.36 -14.72
N ALA A 133 -9.50 -11.09 -14.13
CA ALA A 133 -9.44 -12.55 -14.06
C ALA A 133 -9.36 -13.17 -15.47
N VAL A 134 -10.16 -12.68 -16.41
CA VAL A 134 -10.11 -13.09 -17.82
C VAL A 134 -8.76 -12.71 -18.43
N TYR A 135 -8.32 -11.46 -18.23
CA TYR A 135 -7.05 -10.99 -18.76
C TYR A 135 -5.86 -11.83 -18.27
N PHE A 136 -5.74 -12.06 -16.96
CA PHE A 136 -4.66 -12.88 -16.38
C PHE A 136 -4.74 -14.37 -16.75
N SER A 137 -5.88 -14.87 -17.19
CA SER A 137 -5.97 -16.23 -17.74
C SER A 137 -5.24 -16.36 -19.09
N LEU A 138 -5.09 -15.26 -19.84
CA LEU A 138 -4.56 -15.22 -21.22
C LEU A 138 -3.11 -14.74 -21.30
N VAL A 139 -2.69 -13.82 -20.42
CA VAL A 139 -1.33 -13.20 -20.48
C VAL A 139 -0.24 -14.20 -20.10
N PRO A 140 0.93 -14.21 -20.76
CA PRO A 140 2.05 -15.02 -20.32
C PRO A 140 2.59 -14.51 -18.97
N LEU A 141 2.71 -15.38 -17.99
CA LEU A 141 3.28 -15.11 -16.69
C LEU A 141 4.55 -15.94 -16.50
N ARG A 142 5.65 -15.30 -16.13
CA ARG A 142 6.89 -15.98 -15.72
C ARG A 142 6.92 -16.11 -14.19
N ARG A 143 7.50 -17.19 -13.73
CA ARG A 143 7.74 -17.39 -12.30
C ARG A 143 9.09 -16.75 -11.93
N LEU A 144 9.21 -16.33 -10.69
CA LEU A 144 10.43 -15.67 -10.21
C LEU A 144 11.62 -16.63 -10.15
N ASP A 145 11.38 -17.89 -9.75
CA ASP A 145 12.40 -18.96 -9.73
C ASP A 145 12.93 -19.30 -11.15
N GLU A 146 12.05 -19.29 -12.15
CA GLU A 146 12.43 -19.46 -13.55
C GLU A 146 13.25 -18.28 -14.09
N ALA A 147 12.93 -17.05 -13.63
CA ALA A 147 13.61 -15.85 -14.05
C ALA A 147 15.00 -15.70 -13.40
N GLU A 148 15.16 -16.10 -12.14
CA GLU A 148 16.43 -16.03 -11.39
C GLU A 148 17.33 -17.25 -11.67
N GLY A 149 16.79 -18.35 -12.18
CA GLY A 149 17.52 -19.59 -12.44
C GLY A 149 18.06 -20.28 -11.19
N THR A 150 17.54 -19.92 -10.02
CA THR A 150 17.92 -20.45 -8.72
C THR A 150 16.71 -20.96 -7.96
N ALA A 151 16.89 -22.07 -7.22
CA ALA A 151 15.82 -22.57 -6.36
C ALA A 151 15.49 -21.56 -5.26
N PRO A 152 14.18 -21.26 -5.03
CA PRO A 152 13.78 -20.30 -4.02
C PRO A 152 14.15 -20.79 -2.61
N MET A 153 14.53 -19.85 -1.74
CA MET A 153 14.79 -20.14 -0.34
C MET A 153 13.50 -20.58 0.37
N THR A 154 13.65 -21.55 1.27
CA THR A 154 12.57 -21.92 2.17
C THR A 154 12.32 -20.81 3.20
N ILE A 155 11.10 -20.74 3.74
CA ILE A 155 10.74 -19.79 4.82
C ILE A 155 11.74 -19.90 5.98
N ARG A 156 12.13 -21.12 6.37
CA ARG A 156 13.10 -21.32 7.46
C ARG A 156 14.46 -20.70 7.13
N GLN A 157 14.94 -20.85 5.90
CA GLN A 157 16.22 -20.25 5.47
C GLN A 157 16.16 -18.72 5.48
N LEU A 158 15.02 -18.13 5.08
CA LEU A 158 14.80 -16.69 5.16
C LEU A 158 14.82 -16.19 6.62
N LEU A 159 14.06 -16.83 7.49
CA LEU A 159 13.97 -16.46 8.91
C LEU A 159 15.29 -16.62 9.67
N CYS A 160 16.20 -17.50 9.22
CA CYS A 160 17.55 -17.64 9.77
C CYS A 160 18.53 -16.53 9.33
N ARG A 161 18.14 -15.65 8.38
CA ARG A 161 19.01 -14.56 7.90
C ARG A 161 18.77 -13.27 8.69
N PRO A 162 19.76 -12.73 9.44
CA PRO A 162 19.58 -11.47 10.18
C PRO A 162 19.19 -10.29 9.28
N VAL A 163 19.73 -10.25 8.04
CA VAL A 163 19.42 -9.20 7.08
C VAL A 163 17.95 -9.22 6.66
N PHE A 164 17.29 -10.39 6.64
CA PHE A 164 15.87 -10.49 6.34
C PHE A 164 15.02 -9.78 7.41
N TRP A 165 15.35 -9.96 8.70
CA TRP A 165 14.66 -9.29 9.79
C TRP A 165 14.80 -7.77 9.75
N LEU A 166 15.95 -7.27 9.26
CA LEU A 166 16.09 -5.84 9.00
C LEU A 166 15.03 -5.37 8.00
N PHE A 167 14.85 -6.09 6.88
CA PHE A 167 13.82 -5.74 5.88
C PHE A 167 12.40 -5.92 6.38
N VAL A 168 12.13 -6.88 7.25
CA VAL A 168 10.84 -7.01 7.98
C VAL A 168 10.54 -5.74 8.77
N VAL A 169 11.51 -5.23 9.54
CA VAL A 169 11.35 -3.98 10.30
C VAL A 169 11.19 -2.78 9.36
N LEU A 170 11.99 -2.69 8.29
CA LEU A 170 11.88 -1.60 7.32
C LEU A 170 10.50 -1.58 6.66
N MET A 171 9.95 -2.73 6.27
CA MET A 171 8.64 -2.84 5.62
C MET A 171 7.51 -2.49 6.59
N LEU A 172 7.58 -2.98 7.84
CA LEU A 172 6.65 -2.60 8.91
C LEU A 172 6.64 -1.08 9.09
N CYS A 173 7.81 -0.47 9.18
CA CYS A 173 7.93 0.98 9.35
C CYS A 173 7.43 1.75 8.11
N ALA A 174 7.63 1.21 6.89
CA ALA A 174 7.12 1.81 5.67
C ALA A 174 5.58 1.84 5.66
N GLY A 175 4.93 0.70 5.91
CA GLY A 175 3.47 0.59 6.01
C GLY A 175 2.89 1.47 7.12
N ALA A 176 3.52 1.45 8.30
CA ALA A 176 3.09 2.28 9.42
C ALA A 176 3.20 3.78 9.13
N SER A 177 4.31 4.22 8.50
CA SER A 177 4.51 5.63 8.14
C SER A 177 3.51 6.11 7.09
N GLU A 178 3.13 5.25 6.15
CA GLU A 178 2.14 5.55 5.13
C GLU A 178 0.74 5.64 5.74
N GLN A 179 0.30 4.58 6.40
CA GLN A 179 -1.09 4.47 6.86
C GLN A 179 -1.40 5.32 8.09
N ALA A 180 -0.42 5.61 8.96
CA ALA A 180 -0.63 6.50 10.10
C ALA A 180 -1.03 7.93 9.69
N MET A 181 -0.65 8.39 8.50
CA MET A 181 -1.10 9.68 7.97
C MET A 181 -2.32 9.52 7.05
N SER A 182 -2.27 8.55 6.14
CA SER A 182 -3.31 8.33 5.12
C SER A 182 -4.68 8.07 5.74
N GLN A 183 -4.76 7.18 6.73
CA GLN A 183 -6.01 6.79 7.38
C GLN A 183 -6.73 7.96 8.08
N TRP A 184 -5.97 8.92 8.59
CA TRP A 184 -6.50 10.08 9.31
C TRP A 184 -6.57 11.36 8.45
N SER A 185 -6.20 11.28 7.17
CA SER A 185 -6.09 12.44 6.28
C SER A 185 -7.41 13.20 6.09
N SER A 186 -8.55 12.49 6.01
CA SER A 186 -9.88 13.10 5.90
C SER A 186 -10.25 13.83 7.20
N ALA A 187 -10.11 13.18 8.36
CA ALA A 187 -10.40 13.81 9.66
C ALA A 187 -9.49 15.03 9.92
N PHE A 188 -8.25 14.93 9.49
CA PHE A 188 -7.28 16.02 9.57
C PHE A 188 -7.67 17.20 8.67
N ALA A 189 -8.10 16.95 7.44
CA ALA A 189 -8.60 17.97 6.53
C ALA A 189 -9.90 18.59 7.06
N GLU A 190 -10.80 17.83 7.67
CA GLU A 190 -12.04 18.32 8.27
C GLU A 190 -11.78 19.30 9.41
N GLN A 191 -10.87 18.97 10.32
CA GLN A 191 -10.43 19.88 11.38
C GLN A 191 -9.80 21.16 10.79
N GLY A 192 -8.99 21.02 9.72
CA GLY A 192 -8.42 22.16 9.03
C GLY A 192 -9.46 23.07 8.39
N LEU A 193 -10.43 22.50 7.68
CA LEU A 193 -11.48 23.24 6.99
C LEU A 193 -12.54 23.83 7.94
N SER A 194 -12.64 23.34 9.18
CA SER A 194 -13.56 23.90 10.19
C SER A 194 -13.30 25.36 10.52
N THR A 195 -12.08 25.85 10.27
CA THR A 195 -11.71 27.26 10.47
C THR A 195 -12.27 28.19 9.39
N PHE A 196 -12.72 27.64 8.24
CA PHE A 196 -13.37 28.42 7.19
C PHE A 196 -14.89 28.41 7.42
N GLY A 197 -15.38 29.34 8.23
CA GLY A 197 -16.75 29.39 8.76
C GLY A 197 -17.89 29.55 7.73
N SER A 198 -17.61 29.73 6.45
CA SER A 198 -18.59 29.96 5.39
C SER A 198 -19.16 28.69 4.73
N LEU A 199 -18.61 27.50 5.04
CA LEU A 199 -19.02 26.24 4.40
C LEU A 199 -20.07 25.51 5.23
N SER A 200 -21.10 24.95 4.55
CA SER A 200 -22.04 24.05 5.20
C SER A 200 -21.32 22.81 5.74
N ALA A 201 -21.86 22.15 6.77
CA ALA A 201 -21.27 20.93 7.33
C ALA A 201 -21.14 19.83 6.28
N ALA A 202 -22.14 19.65 5.40
CA ALA A 202 -22.12 18.67 4.32
C ALA A 202 -21.04 18.97 3.29
N THR A 203 -20.92 20.23 2.83
CA THR A 203 -19.88 20.64 1.87
C THR A 203 -18.49 20.47 2.47
N ARG A 204 -18.30 20.83 3.73
CA ARG A 204 -17.02 20.66 4.45
C ARG A 204 -16.62 19.20 4.52
N LYS A 205 -17.56 18.31 4.89
CA LYS A 205 -17.32 16.87 4.95
C LYS A 205 -16.89 16.33 3.59
N THR A 206 -17.62 16.64 2.52
CA THR A 206 -17.30 16.23 1.16
C THR A 206 -15.92 16.73 0.71
N LEU A 207 -15.60 18.01 0.98
CA LEU A 207 -14.29 18.55 0.65
C LEU A 207 -13.16 17.90 1.46
N SER A 208 -13.40 17.56 2.72
CA SER A 208 -12.40 16.89 3.56
C SER A 208 -12.12 15.48 3.11
N ASP A 209 -13.16 14.72 2.76
CA ASP A 209 -13.06 13.35 2.28
C ASP A 209 -12.36 13.29 0.91
N LEU A 210 -12.48 14.34 0.10
CA LEU A 210 -11.75 14.46 -1.16
C LEU A 210 -10.32 15.01 -0.98
N ALA A 211 -10.18 16.17 -0.31
CA ALA A 211 -8.93 16.90 -0.31
C ALA A 211 -7.81 16.17 0.43
N GLY A 212 -8.06 15.63 1.62
CA GLY A 212 -7.05 14.93 2.42
C GLY A 212 -6.52 13.67 1.72
N PRO A 213 -7.38 12.66 1.50
CA PRO A 213 -6.97 11.40 0.87
C PRO A 213 -6.47 11.57 -0.58
N CYS A 214 -7.13 12.42 -1.40
CA CYS A 214 -6.70 12.64 -2.78
C CYS A 214 -5.35 13.35 -2.85
N LEU A 215 -5.12 14.40 -2.05
CA LEU A 215 -3.83 15.09 -2.02
C LEU A 215 -2.71 14.14 -1.63
N PHE A 216 -2.92 13.34 -0.59
CA PHE A 216 -1.97 12.33 -0.14
C PHE A 216 -1.67 11.32 -1.26
N ALA A 217 -2.71 10.72 -1.86
CA ALA A 217 -2.57 9.69 -2.87
C ALA A 217 -1.95 10.23 -4.18
N LEU A 218 -2.33 11.43 -4.62
CA LEU A 218 -1.76 12.10 -5.80
C LEU A 218 -0.25 12.34 -5.63
N LEU A 219 0.15 12.88 -4.48
CA LEU A 219 1.56 13.17 -4.22
C LEU A 219 2.36 11.87 -4.04
N MET A 220 1.78 10.84 -3.41
CA MET A 220 2.37 9.52 -3.29
C MET A 220 2.56 8.85 -4.66
N GLY A 221 1.55 8.88 -5.52
CA GLY A 221 1.64 8.34 -6.88
C GLY A 221 2.67 9.09 -7.72
N THR A 222 2.71 10.42 -7.61
CA THR A 222 3.72 11.25 -8.27
C THR A 222 5.13 10.90 -7.80
N ALA A 223 5.34 10.72 -6.49
CA ALA A 223 6.64 10.30 -5.95
C ALA A 223 7.08 8.95 -6.51
N ARG A 224 6.18 7.98 -6.65
CA ARG A 224 6.46 6.65 -7.21
C ARG A 224 6.87 6.74 -8.69
N VAL A 225 6.17 7.54 -9.50
CA VAL A 225 6.52 7.77 -10.91
C VAL A 225 7.85 8.51 -11.05
N VAL A 226 8.08 9.54 -10.24
CA VAL A 226 9.34 10.29 -10.24
C VAL A 226 10.49 9.40 -9.78
N SER A 227 10.30 8.60 -8.73
CA SER A 227 11.33 7.68 -8.23
C SER A 227 11.67 6.60 -9.24
N ALA A 228 10.70 6.12 -10.04
CA ALA A 228 10.96 5.19 -11.13
C ALA A 228 11.95 5.77 -12.15
N ARG A 229 11.82 7.06 -12.48
CA ARG A 229 12.76 7.76 -13.39
C ARG A 229 14.11 8.03 -12.73
N LEU A 230 14.12 8.42 -11.46
CA LEU A 230 15.34 8.76 -10.72
C LEU A 230 16.17 7.53 -10.35
N SER A 231 15.57 6.36 -10.20
CA SER A 231 16.27 5.10 -9.86
C SER A 231 17.31 4.67 -10.88
N HIS A 232 17.22 5.18 -12.12
CA HIS A 232 18.26 4.99 -13.16
C HIS A 232 19.57 5.75 -12.86
N ARG A 233 19.50 6.83 -12.07
CA ARG A 233 20.64 7.74 -11.83
C ARG A 233 21.08 7.75 -10.36
N HIS A 234 20.19 7.42 -9.44
CA HIS A 234 20.41 7.53 -8.01
C HIS A 234 20.24 6.19 -7.32
N ASP A 235 21.04 5.99 -6.28
CA ASP A 235 20.94 4.79 -5.43
C ASP A 235 19.65 4.81 -4.61
N MET A 236 18.89 3.71 -4.69
CA MET A 236 17.60 3.54 -4.04
C MET A 236 17.67 3.83 -2.53
N ARG A 237 18.70 3.33 -1.85
CA ARG A 237 18.91 3.56 -0.42
C ARG A 237 19.04 5.05 -0.09
N ARG A 238 19.80 5.82 -0.90
CA ARG A 238 19.95 7.26 -0.67
C ARG A 238 18.64 8.01 -0.88
N MET A 239 17.88 7.64 -1.90
CA MET A 239 16.58 8.22 -2.15
C MET A 239 15.63 7.97 -0.97
N MET A 240 15.61 6.75 -0.44
CA MET A 240 14.80 6.40 0.73
C MET A 240 15.24 7.18 1.99
N LEU A 241 16.54 7.37 2.22
CA LEU A 241 17.03 8.18 3.35
C LEU A 241 16.54 9.63 3.28
N VAL A 242 16.58 10.25 2.10
CA VAL A 242 16.03 11.60 1.89
C VAL A 242 14.51 11.59 2.18
N CYS A 243 13.80 10.61 1.68
CA CYS A 243 12.36 10.46 1.93
C CYS A 243 12.03 10.27 3.41
N CYS A 244 12.82 9.54 4.18
CA CYS A 244 12.63 9.41 5.63
C CYS A 244 12.76 10.76 6.35
N VAL A 245 13.77 11.56 6.00
CA VAL A 245 13.96 12.90 6.58
C VAL A 245 12.78 13.81 6.21
N THR A 246 12.36 13.80 4.94
CA THR A 246 11.20 14.56 4.48
C THR A 246 9.91 14.10 5.18
N CYS A 247 9.73 12.79 5.39
CA CYS A 247 8.60 12.23 6.10
C CYS A 247 8.54 12.70 7.56
N MET A 248 9.66 12.66 8.28
CA MET A 248 9.74 13.18 9.65
C MET A 248 9.38 14.66 9.70
N GLY A 249 9.91 15.46 8.76
CA GLY A 249 9.54 16.88 8.63
C GLY A 249 8.07 17.10 8.34
N SER A 250 7.46 16.25 7.49
CA SER A 250 6.03 16.29 7.16
C SER A 250 5.14 16.00 8.37
N TYR A 251 5.50 15.00 9.16
CA TYR A 251 4.80 14.67 10.42
C TYR A 251 4.88 15.82 11.42
N LEU A 252 6.06 16.42 11.58
CA LEU A 252 6.23 17.60 12.44
C LEU A 252 5.41 18.79 11.94
N LEU A 253 5.43 19.05 10.64
CA LEU A 253 4.63 20.11 10.03
C LEU A 253 3.13 19.85 10.24
N ALA A 254 2.65 18.63 9.98
CA ALA A 254 1.25 18.27 10.15
C ALA A 254 0.80 18.40 11.63
N ALA A 255 1.65 17.95 12.57
CA ALA A 255 1.32 17.95 13.99
C ALA A 255 1.41 19.36 14.64
N LEU A 256 2.41 20.16 14.28
CA LEU A 256 2.78 21.37 15.00
C LEU A 256 2.40 22.68 14.30
N ALA A 257 2.06 22.65 13.00
CA ALA A 257 1.74 23.86 12.26
C ALA A 257 0.49 24.56 12.85
N PRO A 258 0.56 25.86 13.14
CA PRO A 258 -0.59 26.62 13.64
C PRO A 258 -1.67 26.83 12.56
N SER A 259 -1.26 26.91 11.29
CA SER A 259 -2.17 27.08 10.15
C SER A 259 -2.72 25.73 9.67
N PRO A 260 -4.05 25.60 9.51
CA PRO A 260 -4.66 24.42 8.94
C PRO A 260 -4.17 24.04 7.54
N LEU A 261 -3.90 25.05 6.71
CA LEU A 261 -3.36 24.84 5.36
C LEU A 261 -1.93 24.30 5.40
N ALA A 262 -1.09 24.81 6.30
CA ALA A 262 0.26 24.30 6.50
C ALA A 262 0.24 22.85 7.01
N ALA A 263 -0.70 22.54 7.88
CA ALA A 263 -0.89 21.18 8.37
C ALA A 263 -1.36 20.21 7.26
N LEU A 264 -2.29 20.64 6.40
CA LEU A 264 -2.73 19.87 5.23
C LEU A 264 -1.59 19.71 4.20
N ALA A 265 -0.76 20.74 4.02
CA ALA A 265 0.46 20.65 3.20
C ALA A 265 1.44 19.61 3.78
N GLY A 266 1.56 19.53 5.11
CA GLY A 266 2.32 18.46 5.80
C GLY A 266 1.79 17.07 5.48
N CYS A 267 0.46 16.88 5.47
CA CYS A 267 -0.17 15.63 5.07
C CYS A 267 0.16 15.25 3.61
N GLY A 268 0.04 16.21 2.68
CA GLY A 268 0.40 15.97 1.28
C GLY A 268 1.89 15.65 1.10
N LEU A 269 2.77 16.41 1.77
CA LEU A 269 4.21 16.18 1.74
C LEU A 269 4.60 14.82 2.33
N CYS A 270 3.84 14.33 3.32
CA CYS A 270 3.97 12.98 3.83
C CYS A 270 3.69 11.95 2.71
N GLY A 271 2.59 12.10 1.95
CA GLY A 271 2.30 11.25 0.81
C GLY A 271 3.47 11.21 -0.20
N LEU A 272 4.03 12.37 -0.55
CA LEU A 272 5.20 12.46 -1.41
C LEU A 272 6.40 11.68 -0.84
N SER A 273 6.63 11.76 0.45
CA SER A 273 7.79 11.16 1.10
C SER A 273 7.68 9.66 1.30
N VAL A 274 6.49 9.12 1.62
CA VAL A 274 6.31 7.68 1.86
C VAL A 274 6.24 6.87 0.55
N GLY A 275 5.98 7.53 -0.57
CA GLY A 275 5.73 6.86 -1.85
C GLY A 275 6.77 5.83 -2.26
N ILE A 276 8.05 6.07 -1.98
CA ILE A 276 9.15 5.16 -2.34
C ILE A 276 9.46 4.10 -1.27
N MET A 277 8.96 4.26 -0.04
CA MET A 277 9.40 3.43 1.10
C MET A 277 9.04 1.95 0.91
N TRP A 278 7.80 1.67 0.49
CA TRP A 278 7.35 0.30 0.24
C TRP A 278 8.05 -0.35 -0.96
N PRO A 279 7.96 0.20 -2.20
CA PRO A 279 8.63 -0.40 -3.35
C PRO A 279 10.15 -0.42 -3.22
N GLY A 280 10.75 0.58 -2.59
CA GLY A 280 12.18 0.64 -2.34
C GLY A 280 12.65 -0.44 -1.36
N THR A 281 11.84 -0.78 -0.36
CA THR A 281 12.16 -1.87 0.58
C THR A 281 12.14 -3.22 -0.15
N PHE A 282 11.18 -3.48 -1.03
CA PHE A 282 11.20 -4.67 -1.89
C PHE A 282 12.45 -4.70 -2.78
N SER A 283 12.75 -3.62 -3.48
CA SER A 283 13.91 -3.54 -4.36
C SER A 283 15.25 -3.73 -3.63
N LEU A 284 15.38 -3.24 -2.40
CA LEU A 284 16.59 -3.46 -1.59
C LEU A 284 16.65 -4.88 -1.02
N SER A 285 15.49 -5.49 -0.68
CA SER A 285 15.44 -6.85 -0.14
C SER A 285 15.84 -7.90 -1.17
N THR A 286 15.43 -7.75 -2.43
CA THR A 286 15.84 -8.67 -3.52
C THR A 286 17.34 -8.66 -3.74
N ARG A 287 17.99 -7.50 -3.62
CA ARG A 287 19.45 -7.38 -3.72
C ARG A 287 20.19 -7.96 -2.51
N ALA A 288 19.60 -7.85 -1.32
CA ALA A 288 20.22 -8.32 -0.08
C ALA A 288 19.98 -9.80 0.19
N CYS A 289 18.88 -10.34 -0.30
CA CYS A 289 18.45 -11.74 -0.17
C CYS A 289 18.21 -12.38 -1.54
N PRO A 290 19.25 -12.55 -2.39
CA PRO A 290 19.08 -13.22 -3.69
C PRO A 290 18.49 -14.62 -3.49
N GLY A 291 17.55 -15.01 -4.34
CA GLY A 291 16.82 -16.26 -4.23
C GLY A 291 15.76 -16.28 -3.12
N GLY A 292 15.38 -15.12 -2.57
CA GLY A 292 14.33 -15.00 -1.55
C GLY A 292 12.96 -15.51 -2.02
N GLY A 293 12.73 -15.47 -3.32
CA GLY A 293 11.53 -16.01 -3.95
C GLY A 293 10.24 -15.33 -3.51
N THR A 294 9.11 -15.90 -3.90
CA THR A 294 7.77 -15.39 -3.56
C THR A 294 7.54 -15.33 -2.05
N ALA A 295 8.11 -16.29 -1.29
CA ALA A 295 7.98 -16.31 0.17
C ALA A 295 8.56 -15.05 0.84
N MET A 296 9.65 -14.49 0.31
CA MET A 296 10.21 -13.24 0.82
C MET A 296 9.24 -12.08 0.61
N PHE A 297 8.66 -11.94 -0.58
CA PHE A 297 7.70 -10.88 -0.86
C PHE A 297 6.46 -11.00 0.03
N ALA A 298 5.91 -12.20 0.19
CA ALA A 298 4.74 -12.45 1.03
C ALA A 298 5.00 -12.13 2.51
N LEU A 299 6.15 -12.53 3.06
CA LEU A 299 6.50 -12.23 4.44
C LEU A 299 6.81 -10.74 4.67
N LEU A 300 7.33 -10.06 3.67
CA LEU A 300 7.52 -8.61 3.74
C LEU A 300 6.18 -7.88 3.61
N ALA A 301 5.27 -8.30 2.73
CA ALA A 301 3.91 -7.76 2.65
C ALA A 301 3.19 -7.92 4.00
N LEU A 302 3.23 -9.12 4.59
CA LEU A 302 2.73 -9.40 5.94
C LEU A 302 3.24 -8.39 6.99
N ALA A 303 4.54 -8.09 6.96
CA ALA A 303 5.14 -7.12 7.87
C ALA A 303 4.65 -5.69 7.59
N GLY A 304 4.49 -5.34 6.33
CA GLY A 304 3.94 -4.06 5.88
C GLY A 304 2.50 -3.87 6.33
N ASP A 305 1.64 -4.86 6.14
CA ASP A 305 0.24 -4.86 6.56
C ASP A 305 0.08 -4.77 8.07
N PHE A 306 0.96 -5.45 8.82
CA PHE A 306 1.03 -5.25 10.26
C PHE A 306 1.37 -3.79 10.60
N GLY A 307 2.29 -3.17 9.88
CA GLY A 307 2.61 -1.74 9.99
C GLY A 307 1.40 -0.86 9.64
N CYS A 308 0.69 -1.18 8.55
CA CYS A 308 -0.52 -0.48 8.12
C CYS A 308 -1.65 -0.53 9.17
N THR A 309 -1.67 -1.56 10.00
CA THR A 309 -2.60 -1.68 11.14
C THR A 309 -2.08 -0.92 12.35
N ALA A 310 -0.79 -1.11 12.70
CA ALA A 310 -0.18 -0.56 13.91
C ALA A 310 -0.04 0.97 13.87
N GLY A 311 0.25 1.54 12.68
CA GLY A 311 0.42 2.99 12.51
C GLY A 311 -0.82 3.79 12.88
N PRO A 312 -1.97 3.58 12.19
CA PRO A 312 -3.21 4.28 12.52
C PRO A 312 -3.72 3.99 13.93
N TRP A 313 -3.53 2.74 14.42
CA TRP A 313 -3.89 2.37 15.79
C TRP A 313 -3.11 3.20 16.80
N LEU A 314 -1.79 3.36 16.61
CA LEU A 314 -0.96 4.18 17.49
C LEU A 314 -1.42 5.64 17.49
N VAL A 315 -1.65 6.21 16.29
CA VAL A 315 -2.15 7.58 16.15
C VAL A 315 -3.48 7.74 16.87
N GLY A 316 -4.46 6.86 16.63
CA GLY A 316 -5.76 6.92 17.27
C GLY A 316 -5.70 6.73 18.78
N ARG A 317 -4.84 5.84 19.27
CA ARG A 317 -4.67 5.57 20.72
C ARG A 317 -4.01 6.73 21.45
N MET A 318 -3.09 7.42 20.78
CA MET A 318 -2.33 8.54 21.33
C MET A 318 -2.97 9.91 20.99
N ALA A 319 -4.01 9.90 20.16
CA ALA A 319 -4.81 11.09 19.91
C ALA A 319 -5.52 11.49 21.22
N GLY A 320 -5.24 12.71 21.69
CA GLY A 320 -5.99 13.33 22.80
C GLY A 320 -7.23 14.02 22.21
N ASP A 321 -7.37 15.31 22.47
CA ASP A 321 -8.47 16.11 21.92
C ASP A 321 -8.39 16.32 20.39
N THR A 322 -7.21 16.08 19.81
CA THR A 322 -6.97 16.23 18.36
C THR A 322 -6.13 15.09 17.80
N VAL A 323 -6.38 14.72 16.54
CA VAL A 323 -5.56 13.72 15.81
C VAL A 323 -4.09 14.14 15.71
N ARG A 324 -3.81 15.45 15.76
CA ARG A 324 -2.45 16.02 15.65
C ARG A 324 -1.50 15.49 16.71
N SER A 325 -1.96 15.36 17.96
CA SER A 325 -1.14 14.83 19.06
C SER A 325 -0.70 13.40 18.84
N GLY A 326 -1.56 12.59 18.21
CA GLY A 326 -1.26 11.20 17.86
C GLY A 326 -0.22 11.04 16.76
N LEU A 327 0.01 12.05 15.91
CA LEU A 327 1.02 12.00 14.86
C LEU A 327 2.46 12.07 15.40
N LEU A 328 2.69 12.70 16.55
CA LEU A 328 4.04 12.83 17.11
C LEU A 328 4.68 11.49 17.49
N PRO A 329 4.01 10.57 18.20
CA PRO A 329 4.54 9.24 18.44
C PRO A 329 4.79 8.45 17.16
N ALA A 330 3.98 8.67 16.12
CA ALA A 330 4.14 7.97 14.83
C ALA A 330 5.43 8.36 14.08
N LEU A 331 6.10 9.45 14.45
CA LEU A 331 7.45 9.80 14.00
C LEU A 331 8.47 8.67 14.25
N ALA A 332 8.22 7.80 15.21
CA ALA A 332 9.09 6.67 15.50
C ALA A 332 9.26 5.76 14.27
N PHE A 333 8.23 5.60 13.44
CA PHE A 333 8.29 4.71 12.29
C PHE A 333 9.28 5.20 11.20
N PRO A 334 9.16 6.42 10.64
CA PRO A 334 10.14 6.90 9.67
C PRO A 334 11.55 7.08 10.28
N ALA A 335 11.68 7.34 11.59
CA ALA A 335 12.96 7.41 12.27
C ALA A 335 13.63 6.02 12.37
N LEU A 336 12.88 4.96 12.72
CA LEU A 336 13.38 3.59 12.74
C LEU A 336 13.73 3.12 11.32
N LEU A 337 12.93 3.46 10.32
CA LEU A 337 13.22 3.16 8.93
C LEU A 337 14.54 3.83 8.49
N PHE A 338 14.72 5.10 8.82
CA PHE A 338 15.96 5.83 8.57
C PHE A 338 17.17 5.14 9.22
N ALA A 339 17.07 4.82 10.51
CA ALA A 339 18.15 4.14 11.25
C ALA A 339 18.49 2.76 10.65
N GLY A 340 17.47 1.97 10.30
CA GLY A 340 17.67 0.68 9.65
C GLY A 340 18.33 0.79 8.27
N LEU A 341 17.97 1.83 7.49
CA LEU A 341 18.65 2.09 6.21
C LEU A 341 20.11 2.50 6.39
N LEU A 342 20.48 3.17 7.48
CA LEU A 342 21.90 3.47 7.77
C LEU A 342 22.72 2.20 8.00
N VAL A 343 22.14 1.20 8.67
CA VAL A 343 22.77 -0.10 8.93
C VAL A 343 22.82 -0.98 7.68
N CYS A 344 21.84 -0.82 6.78
CA CYS A 344 21.75 -1.59 5.54
C CYS A 344 22.97 -1.31 4.63
N ARG A 345 23.94 -2.24 4.60
CA ARG A 345 25.09 -2.18 3.68
C ARG A 345 24.71 -2.83 2.36
N THR A 346 24.24 -2.06 1.40
CA THR A 346 24.09 -2.54 0.02
C THR A 346 25.47 -2.70 -0.62
N ARG A 347 25.84 -3.91 -1.06
CA ARG A 347 26.99 -4.09 -1.96
C ARG A 347 26.70 -3.27 -3.23
N ARG A 348 27.57 -2.31 -3.54
CA ARG A 348 27.58 -1.65 -4.84
C ARG A 348 27.71 -2.74 -5.91
N GLN A 349 26.68 -3.00 -6.68
CA GLN A 349 26.89 -3.63 -7.98
C GLN A 349 27.70 -2.63 -8.80
N GLY A 350 28.93 -3.00 -9.12
CA GLY A 350 29.74 -2.25 -10.05
C GLY A 350 28.96 -2.19 -11.37
N VAL A 351 28.53 -1.01 -11.74
CA VAL A 351 28.10 -0.72 -13.10
C VAL A 351 29.35 -0.94 -13.96
N ALA A 352 29.43 -2.13 -14.55
CA ALA A 352 30.38 -2.36 -15.64
C ALA A 352 29.86 -1.53 -16.81
N VAL A 353 30.38 -0.31 -16.90
CA VAL A 353 30.29 0.49 -18.11
C VAL A 353 31.00 -0.28 -19.21
N LYS A 354 30.28 -1.08 -19.98
CA LYS A 354 30.75 -1.53 -21.27
C LYS A 354 30.86 -0.26 -22.14
N ARG A 355 32.10 0.15 -22.34
CA ARG A 355 32.48 1.09 -23.41
C ARG A 355 32.26 0.45 -24.77
#